data_3ea8e4a71b508807bd6c246f8ac295ab
#
_entry.id   3ea8e4a71b508807bd6c246f8ac295ab
#
_cell.length_a   1.000
_cell.length_b   1.000
_cell.length_c   1.000
_cell.angle_alpha   90.00
_cell.angle_beta   90.00
_cell.angle_gamma   90.00
#
_symmetry.space_group_name_H-M   'P 1'
#
loop_
_entity.id
_entity.type
_entity.pdbx_description
1 polymer ?
#
loop_
_entity_poly.entity_id
_entity_poly.type
_entity_poly.pdbx_seq_one_letter_code
_entity_poly.pdbx_strand_id
1 'polypeptide(L)'
;MSTSGNYPLDNIKRWQRPSEANIRINGYHRPGENNGQCLHFLHGTGFSALTFATLASHLPKDWSLWLTDVPGHGHSQQPRHRMPNWQEMADMVAAALYQQANVQRDGPIVGIGHSMGGVLTLLAAARYPDLFSRIVLLDPVLFKPEIIVAQHLMRVSGAWKHSSLVRSVSKRRAVWSDKEAMFNYLSEKPFYRPWHPQVLTDFVNSATKMNEEQEVQLACDPRWEGSIFGSYPKGLWRSVRKVNAPVDILVATKSYGFIPGAVKKASKINPLIKWQAFGDTHCFPMEQPEETALLLTKLLG
;
A
#
# COMPACT_ATOMS: atom_id res chain seq x y z
N MET A 1 -4.60 4.39 -23.17
CA MET A 1 -3.68 5.53 -23.16
C MET A 1 -2.34 5.01 -22.66
N SER A 2 -1.27 5.14 -23.47
CA SER A 2 0.09 4.71 -23.12
C SER A 2 0.57 5.51 -21.91
N THR A 3 1.07 4.85 -20.89
CA THR A 3 1.75 5.48 -19.75
C THR A 3 3.12 5.94 -20.24
N SER A 4 3.31 7.23 -20.50
CA SER A 4 4.57 7.82 -20.98
C SER A 4 5.66 7.94 -19.88
N GLY A 5 5.63 7.11 -18.86
CA GLY A 5 6.67 6.98 -17.85
C GLY A 5 7.56 5.78 -18.15
N ASN A 6 8.87 5.96 -18.14
CA ASN A 6 9.83 4.86 -18.29
C ASN A 6 9.87 4.08 -16.97
N TYR A 7 8.96 3.13 -16.80
CA TYR A 7 8.97 2.20 -15.65
C TYR A 7 9.72 0.92 -16.05
N PRO A 8 10.43 0.26 -15.13
CA PRO A 8 11.13 -1.00 -15.40
C PRO A 8 10.17 -2.18 -15.61
N LEU A 9 8.85 -1.96 -15.57
CA LEU A 9 7.82 -2.97 -15.69
C LEU A 9 7.22 -2.96 -17.10
N ASP A 10 7.54 -3.96 -17.90
CA ASP A 10 7.05 -4.11 -19.28
C ASP A 10 5.56 -4.47 -19.34
N ASN A 11 4.90 -4.15 -20.46
CA ASN A 11 3.52 -4.51 -20.79
C ASN A 11 2.47 -4.07 -19.76
N ILE A 12 2.75 -3.04 -18.97
CA ILE A 12 1.82 -2.55 -17.97
C ILE A 12 0.67 -1.74 -18.60
N LYS A 13 -0.56 -2.09 -18.26
CA LYS A 13 -1.79 -1.40 -18.70
C LYS A 13 -2.47 -0.73 -17.51
N ARG A 14 -2.78 0.56 -17.66
CA ARG A 14 -3.57 1.29 -16.67
C ARG A 14 -5.05 0.93 -16.79
N TRP A 15 -5.72 0.78 -15.65
CA TRP A 15 -7.17 0.61 -15.57
C TRP A 15 -7.79 1.57 -14.55
N GLN A 16 -9.08 1.82 -14.70
CA GLN A 16 -9.87 2.63 -13.78
C GLN A 16 -11.24 2.01 -13.59
N ARG A 17 -11.75 2.01 -12.36
CA ARG A 17 -13.12 1.55 -12.02
C ARG A 17 -13.77 2.48 -11.01
N PRO A 18 -15.08 2.73 -11.12
CA PRO A 18 -15.82 3.34 -10.03
C PRO A 18 -15.91 2.36 -8.87
N SER A 19 -15.72 2.84 -7.63
CA SER A 19 -16.10 2.10 -6.44
C SER A 19 -17.61 2.25 -6.18
N GLU A 20 -18.14 1.43 -5.24
CA GLU A 20 -19.55 1.58 -4.78
C GLU A 20 -19.86 2.99 -4.25
N ALA A 21 -18.86 3.71 -3.73
CA ALA A 21 -18.98 5.10 -3.30
C ALA A 21 -18.85 6.12 -4.46
N ASN A 22 -18.90 5.68 -5.72
CA ASN A 22 -18.72 6.48 -6.93
C ASN A 22 -17.38 7.25 -6.96
N ILE A 23 -16.34 6.70 -6.35
CA ILE A 23 -14.97 7.20 -6.35
C ILE A 23 -14.17 6.38 -7.36
N ARG A 24 -13.46 7.03 -8.26
CA ARG A 24 -12.62 6.33 -9.24
C ARG A 24 -11.39 5.77 -8.57
N ILE A 25 -11.27 4.45 -8.62
CA ILE A 25 -10.07 3.70 -8.24
C ILE A 25 -9.25 3.45 -9.49
N ASN A 26 -7.98 3.76 -9.40
CA ASN A 26 -7.00 3.54 -10.46
C ASN A 26 -6.05 2.40 -10.09
N GLY A 27 -5.56 1.73 -11.09
CA GLY A 27 -4.52 0.72 -10.91
C GLY A 27 -3.85 0.37 -12.22
N TYR A 28 -2.99 -0.62 -12.13
CA TYR A 28 -2.18 -1.08 -13.23
C TYR A 28 -2.20 -2.60 -13.26
N HIS A 29 -2.12 -3.16 -14.46
CA HIS A 29 -2.09 -4.60 -14.69
C HIS A 29 -0.95 -4.96 -15.62
N ARG A 30 -0.08 -5.86 -15.18
CA ARG A 30 0.85 -6.60 -16.03
C ARG A 30 0.28 -8.00 -16.21
N PRO A 31 -0.18 -8.40 -17.41
CA PRO A 31 -0.61 -9.76 -17.66
C PRO A 31 0.55 -10.74 -17.49
N GLY A 32 0.29 -11.92 -16.99
CA GLY A 32 1.24 -13.03 -16.98
C GLY A 32 1.32 -13.69 -18.36
N GLU A 33 2.43 -14.33 -18.67
CA GLU A 33 2.65 -15.00 -19.96
C GLU A 33 1.96 -16.39 -20.03
N ASN A 34 1.71 -17.03 -18.90
CA ASN A 34 1.08 -18.36 -18.75
C ASN A 34 0.14 -18.34 -17.55
N ASN A 35 -0.40 -19.48 -17.16
CA ASN A 35 -1.29 -19.64 -15.97
C ASN A 35 -0.50 -19.61 -14.64
N GLY A 36 0.39 -18.62 -14.48
CA GLY A 36 1.12 -18.39 -13.22
C GLY A 36 0.27 -17.75 -12.12
N GLN A 37 0.92 -17.40 -11.02
CA GLN A 37 0.25 -16.75 -9.89
C GLN A 37 -0.39 -15.41 -10.30
N CYS A 38 -1.52 -15.08 -9.69
CA CYS A 38 -2.15 -13.77 -9.82
C CYS A 38 -1.96 -13.00 -8.50
N LEU A 39 -1.21 -11.89 -8.54
CA LEU A 39 -0.84 -11.10 -7.38
C LEU A 39 -1.51 -9.73 -7.41
N HIS A 40 -1.94 -9.25 -6.25
CA HIS A 40 -2.42 -7.89 -6.06
C HIS A 40 -1.55 -7.14 -5.06
N PHE A 41 -0.99 -5.99 -5.45
CA PHE A 41 -0.15 -5.13 -4.63
C PHE A 41 -0.90 -3.91 -4.13
N LEU A 42 -0.77 -3.61 -2.82
CA LEU A 42 -1.35 -2.43 -2.19
C LEU A 42 -0.30 -1.67 -1.37
N HIS A 43 -0.07 -0.42 -1.75
CA HIS A 43 1.00 0.44 -1.22
C HIS A 43 0.68 1.07 0.14
N GLY A 44 1.71 1.59 0.80
CA GLY A 44 1.62 2.35 2.06
C GLY A 44 1.13 3.79 1.88
N THR A 45 0.84 4.45 3.00
CA THR A 45 0.40 5.85 3.03
C THR A 45 1.41 6.77 2.35
N GLY A 46 0.94 7.69 1.52
CA GLY A 46 1.75 8.68 0.81
C GLY A 46 2.41 8.16 -0.47
N PHE A 47 2.31 6.87 -0.79
CA PHE A 47 2.89 6.24 -1.98
C PHE A 47 1.89 6.15 -3.13
N SER A 48 2.24 5.39 -4.16
CA SER A 48 1.38 5.01 -5.28
C SER A 48 1.62 3.54 -5.66
N ALA A 49 0.74 2.98 -6.45
CA ALA A 49 0.85 1.61 -6.94
C ALA A 49 2.20 1.33 -7.63
N LEU A 50 2.64 2.23 -8.50
CA LEU A 50 3.89 2.06 -9.25
C LEU A 50 5.17 2.36 -8.44
N THR A 51 5.06 2.73 -7.17
CA THR A 51 6.23 2.69 -6.26
C THR A 51 6.79 1.26 -6.15
N PHE A 52 5.98 0.24 -6.45
CA PHE A 52 6.40 -1.16 -6.54
C PHE A 52 6.89 -1.58 -7.92
N ALA A 53 7.01 -0.69 -8.92
CA ALA A 53 7.34 -1.09 -10.29
C ALA A 53 8.68 -1.81 -10.38
N THR A 54 9.72 -1.31 -9.73
CA THR A 54 11.04 -1.95 -9.66
C THR A 54 10.96 -3.34 -8.99
N LEU A 55 10.31 -3.46 -7.82
CA LEU A 55 10.11 -4.76 -7.16
C LEU A 55 9.35 -5.72 -8.08
N ALA A 56 8.28 -5.27 -8.69
CA ALA A 56 7.43 -6.06 -9.57
C ALA A 56 8.14 -6.53 -10.84
N SER A 57 9.15 -5.78 -11.32
CA SER A 57 9.96 -6.19 -12.48
C SER A 57 10.86 -7.40 -12.23
N HIS A 58 11.21 -7.65 -10.96
CA HIS A 58 11.99 -8.83 -10.55
C HIS A 58 11.14 -10.08 -10.28
N LEU A 59 9.81 -9.97 -10.33
CA LEU A 59 8.92 -11.12 -10.19
C LEU A 59 8.80 -11.92 -11.48
N PRO A 60 8.53 -13.23 -11.42
CA PRO A 60 8.37 -14.09 -12.61
C PRO A 60 7.44 -13.48 -13.65
N LYS A 61 7.80 -13.61 -14.93
CA LYS A 61 7.04 -13.01 -16.05
C LYS A 61 5.70 -13.72 -16.30
N ASP A 62 5.61 -14.97 -15.94
CA ASP A 62 4.37 -15.76 -16.00
C ASP A 62 3.33 -15.35 -14.95
N TRP A 63 3.72 -14.58 -13.92
CA TRP A 63 2.81 -14.08 -12.91
C TRP A 63 2.05 -12.84 -13.41
N SER A 64 0.73 -12.84 -13.20
CA SER A 64 -0.14 -11.68 -13.45
C SER A 64 -0.11 -10.74 -12.25
N LEU A 65 0.14 -9.44 -12.47
CA LEU A 65 0.28 -8.47 -11.39
C LEU A 65 -0.77 -7.37 -11.50
N TRP A 66 -1.52 -7.18 -10.43
CA TRP A 66 -2.45 -6.06 -10.24
C TRP A 66 -1.87 -5.12 -9.18
N LEU A 67 -1.70 -3.85 -9.50
CA LEU A 67 -1.21 -2.83 -8.58
C LEU A 67 -2.29 -1.75 -8.48
N THR A 68 -2.73 -1.41 -7.27
CA THR A 68 -3.86 -0.48 -7.08
C THR A 68 -3.43 0.74 -6.26
N ASP A 69 -3.80 1.93 -6.74
CA ASP A 69 -3.69 3.17 -5.97
C ASP A 69 -4.82 3.24 -4.93
N VAL A 70 -4.47 3.38 -3.67
CA VAL A 70 -5.42 3.59 -2.56
C VAL A 70 -6.17 4.92 -2.78
N PRO A 71 -7.46 5.06 -2.37
CA PRO A 71 -8.19 6.33 -2.47
C PRO A 71 -7.39 7.54 -1.99
N GLY A 72 -7.31 8.59 -2.82
CA GLY A 72 -6.54 9.80 -2.54
C GLY A 72 -5.03 9.69 -2.77
N HIS A 73 -4.56 8.62 -3.39
CA HIS A 73 -3.16 8.39 -3.75
C HIS A 73 -3.01 8.13 -5.25
N GLY A 74 -1.80 8.37 -5.78
CA GLY A 74 -1.52 8.15 -7.19
C GLY A 74 -2.56 8.81 -8.08
N HIS A 75 -3.20 8.03 -8.93
CA HIS A 75 -4.26 8.50 -9.82
C HIS A 75 -5.68 8.14 -9.33
N SER A 76 -5.81 7.51 -8.16
CA SER A 76 -7.11 7.27 -7.54
C SER A 76 -7.71 8.58 -7.00
N GLN A 77 -9.01 8.74 -7.18
CA GLN A 77 -9.71 9.94 -6.75
C GLN A 77 -9.69 10.07 -5.22
N GLN A 78 -9.43 11.28 -4.74
CA GLN A 78 -9.62 11.60 -3.33
C GLN A 78 -11.11 11.80 -3.04
N PRO A 79 -11.68 11.12 -2.02
CA PRO A 79 -13.04 11.35 -1.57
C PRO A 79 -13.26 12.81 -1.12
N ARG A 80 -14.36 13.45 -1.58
CA ARG A 80 -14.57 14.89 -1.38
C ARG A 80 -15.19 15.24 -0.04
N HIS A 81 -16.12 14.43 0.47
CA HIS A 81 -16.94 14.81 1.63
C HIS A 81 -16.32 14.47 2.98
N ARG A 82 -15.73 13.29 3.11
CA ARG A 82 -15.03 12.85 4.31
C ARG A 82 -13.95 11.85 3.98
N MET A 83 -12.98 11.71 4.85
CA MET A 83 -12.02 10.62 4.75
C MET A 83 -12.74 9.30 5.09
N PRO A 84 -12.74 8.30 4.20
CA PRO A 84 -13.22 6.97 4.52
C PRO A 84 -12.41 6.38 5.67
N ASN A 85 -13.03 5.54 6.48
CA ASN A 85 -12.27 4.73 7.42
C ASN A 85 -11.50 3.61 6.65
N TRP A 86 -10.58 2.95 7.34
CA TRP A 86 -9.71 1.95 6.71
C TRP A 86 -10.49 0.76 6.13
N GLN A 87 -11.60 0.35 6.77
CA GLN A 87 -12.45 -0.70 6.21
C GLN A 87 -13.13 -0.25 4.91
N GLU A 88 -13.64 0.98 4.88
CA GLU A 88 -14.23 1.54 3.64
C GLU A 88 -13.19 1.66 2.51
N MET A 89 -11.95 2.04 2.83
CA MET A 89 -10.87 2.06 1.84
C MET A 89 -10.55 0.65 1.32
N ALA A 90 -10.51 -0.34 2.21
CA ALA A 90 -10.32 -1.74 1.83
C ALA A 90 -11.46 -2.26 0.96
N ASP A 91 -12.72 -1.92 1.30
CA ASP A 91 -13.91 -2.30 0.53
C ASP A 91 -13.89 -1.69 -0.88
N MET A 92 -13.52 -0.40 -1.01
CA MET A 92 -13.38 0.26 -2.32
C MET A 92 -12.35 -0.40 -3.22
N VAL A 93 -11.19 -0.76 -2.66
CA VAL A 93 -10.12 -1.45 -3.40
C VAL A 93 -10.56 -2.86 -3.77
N ALA A 94 -11.15 -3.62 -2.84
CA ALA A 94 -11.63 -4.97 -3.09
C ALA A 94 -12.71 -5.00 -4.19
N ALA A 95 -13.69 -4.10 -4.15
CA ALA A 95 -14.74 -4.00 -5.16
C ALA A 95 -14.16 -3.69 -6.55
N ALA A 96 -13.21 -2.76 -6.65
CA ALA A 96 -12.55 -2.44 -7.91
C ALA A 96 -11.74 -3.63 -8.46
N LEU A 97 -11.06 -4.36 -7.58
CA LEU A 97 -10.27 -5.54 -7.94
C LEU A 97 -11.18 -6.69 -8.42
N TYR A 98 -12.30 -6.96 -7.73
CA TYR A 98 -13.28 -7.97 -8.16
C TYR A 98 -13.82 -7.71 -9.57
N GLN A 99 -14.14 -6.45 -9.87
CA GLN A 99 -14.62 -6.05 -11.20
C GLN A 99 -13.57 -6.18 -12.29
N GLN A 100 -12.29 -6.02 -11.93
CA GLN A 100 -11.20 -5.94 -12.89
C GLN A 100 -10.50 -7.28 -13.11
N ALA A 101 -10.20 -8.03 -12.07
CA ALA A 101 -9.41 -9.25 -12.14
C ALA A 101 -10.22 -10.49 -12.51
N ASN A 102 -11.55 -10.35 -12.69
CA ASN A 102 -12.44 -11.47 -13.02
C ASN A 102 -12.19 -12.73 -12.14
N VAL A 103 -12.12 -12.52 -10.82
CA VAL A 103 -11.75 -13.54 -9.82
C VAL A 103 -12.59 -14.83 -9.95
N GLN A 104 -13.82 -14.72 -10.43
CA GLN A 104 -14.70 -15.87 -10.66
C GLN A 104 -14.18 -16.80 -11.77
N ARG A 105 -13.47 -16.26 -12.77
CA ARG A 105 -12.91 -17.03 -13.88
C ARG A 105 -11.46 -17.45 -13.62
N ASP A 106 -10.65 -16.52 -13.09
CA ASP A 106 -9.20 -16.66 -13.02
C ASP A 106 -8.72 -17.19 -11.65
N GLY A 107 -9.66 -17.43 -10.73
CA GLY A 107 -9.39 -17.91 -9.38
C GLY A 107 -8.99 -16.80 -8.39
N PRO A 108 -8.86 -17.13 -7.11
CA PRO A 108 -8.52 -16.19 -6.06
C PRO A 108 -7.05 -15.72 -6.18
N ILE A 109 -6.80 -14.49 -5.74
CA ILE A 109 -5.56 -13.75 -5.91
C ILE A 109 -4.67 -13.89 -4.67
N VAL A 110 -3.36 -13.77 -4.82
CA VAL A 110 -2.45 -13.55 -3.69
C VAL A 110 -2.38 -12.04 -3.39
N GLY A 111 -2.81 -11.63 -2.20
CA GLY A 111 -2.76 -10.24 -1.77
C GLY A 111 -1.41 -9.88 -1.16
N ILE A 112 -0.76 -8.82 -1.65
CA ILE A 112 0.50 -8.30 -1.10
C ILE A 112 0.27 -6.86 -0.68
N GLY A 113 0.58 -6.52 0.58
CA GLY A 113 0.36 -5.17 1.07
C GLY A 113 1.48 -4.68 1.98
N HIS A 114 1.93 -3.44 1.75
CA HIS A 114 2.94 -2.79 2.57
C HIS A 114 2.32 -1.77 3.52
N SER A 115 2.78 -1.74 4.77
CA SER A 115 2.39 -0.70 5.74
C SER A 115 0.86 -0.61 5.91
N MET A 116 0.24 0.54 5.61
CA MET A 116 -1.21 0.71 5.54
C MET A 116 -1.85 -0.26 4.54
N GLY A 117 -1.25 -0.41 3.35
CA GLY A 117 -1.73 -1.36 2.33
C GLY A 117 -1.80 -2.79 2.85
N GLY A 118 -0.86 -3.19 3.72
CA GLY A 118 -0.91 -4.49 4.40
C GLY A 118 -2.13 -4.63 5.31
N VAL A 119 -2.47 -3.58 6.06
CA VAL A 119 -3.68 -3.59 6.90
C VAL A 119 -4.94 -3.62 6.03
N LEU A 120 -5.00 -2.83 4.96
CA LEU A 120 -6.15 -2.83 4.05
C LEU A 120 -6.34 -4.20 3.37
N THR A 121 -5.26 -4.86 2.96
CA THR A 121 -5.28 -6.22 2.41
C THR A 121 -5.84 -7.22 3.45
N LEU A 122 -5.41 -7.15 4.71
CA LEU A 122 -5.93 -7.98 5.79
C LEU A 122 -7.43 -7.75 6.06
N LEU A 123 -7.86 -6.47 6.06
CA LEU A 123 -9.26 -6.10 6.24
C LEU A 123 -10.13 -6.61 5.10
N ALA A 124 -9.65 -6.49 3.86
CA ALA A 124 -10.32 -7.01 2.67
C ALA A 124 -10.41 -8.55 2.71
N ALA A 125 -9.32 -9.26 3.02
CA ALA A 125 -9.29 -10.71 3.11
C ALA A 125 -10.26 -11.26 4.18
N ALA A 126 -10.37 -10.57 5.32
CA ALA A 126 -11.30 -10.96 6.38
C ALA A 126 -12.79 -10.72 6.03
N ARG A 127 -13.07 -9.80 5.10
CA ARG A 127 -14.43 -9.43 4.69
C ARG A 127 -14.87 -10.15 3.40
N TYR A 128 -13.94 -10.42 2.52
CA TYR A 128 -14.15 -11.06 1.22
C TYR A 128 -13.27 -12.33 1.14
N PRO A 129 -13.69 -13.43 1.79
CA PRO A 129 -12.87 -14.63 1.96
C PRO A 129 -12.49 -15.31 0.64
N ASP A 130 -13.28 -15.11 -0.42
CA ASP A 130 -13.05 -15.72 -1.72
C ASP A 130 -12.14 -14.88 -2.63
N LEU A 131 -11.75 -13.66 -2.19
CA LEU A 131 -10.91 -12.77 -3.00
C LEU A 131 -9.44 -13.21 -2.99
N PHE A 132 -8.95 -13.67 -1.84
CA PHE A 132 -7.55 -14.00 -1.67
C PHE A 132 -7.36 -15.45 -1.24
N SER A 133 -6.52 -16.19 -1.99
CA SER A 133 -6.05 -17.53 -1.60
C SER A 133 -4.99 -17.48 -0.49
N ARG A 134 -4.22 -16.41 -0.43
CA ARG A 134 -3.14 -16.13 0.52
C ARG A 134 -2.86 -14.64 0.57
N ILE A 135 -2.33 -14.15 1.68
CA ILE A 135 -1.84 -12.75 1.76
C ILE A 135 -0.42 -12.70 2.33
N VAL A 136 0.39 -11.79 1.80
CA VAL A 136 1.74 -11.49 2.29
C VAL A 136 1.80 -10.03 2.69
N LEU A 137 2.11 -9.77 3.95
CA LEU A 137 2.09 -8.44 4.53
C LEU A 137 3.52 -7.96 4.81
N LEU A 138 3.91 -6.87 4.15
CA LEU A 138 5.25 -6.29 4.24
C LEU A 138 5.24 -5.18 5.29
N ASP A 139 5.75 -5.46 6.46
CA ASP A 139 5.77 -4.59 7.65
C ASP A 139 4.45 -3.84 7.90
N PRO A 140 3.32 -4.57 8.02
CA PRO A 140 2.01 -3.95 8.14
C PRO A 140 1.89 -3.16 9.45
N VAL A 141 1.29 -1.96 9.41
CA VAL A 141 1.07 -1.13 10.60
C VAL A 141 -0.06 -1.68 11.48
N LEU A 142 0.13 -2.89 12.00
CA LEU A 142 -0.79 -3.52 12.95
C LEU A 142 -0.70 -2.80 14.29
N PHE A 143 -1.67 -1.95 14.56
CA PHE A 143 -1.73 -1.24 15.84
C PHE A 143 -2.18 -2.16 16.98
N LYS A 144 -1.51 -2.07 18.14
CA LYS A 144 -1.98 -2.71 19.36
C LYS A 144 -3.36 -2.17 19.76
N PRO A 145 -4.21 -2.97 20.46
CA PRO A 145 -5.54 -2.50 20.89
C PRO A 145 -5.51 -1.19 21.64
N GLU A 146 -4.50 -1.01 22.50
CA GLU A 146 -4.33 0.17 23.35
C GLU A 146 -4.09 1.44 22.49
N ILE A 147 -3.31 1.31 21.42
CA ILE A 147 -3.05 2.39 20.44
C ILE A 147 -4.34 2.73 19.69
N ILE A 148 -5.13 1.73 19.29
CA ILE A 148 -6.42 1.93 18.60
C ILE A 148 -7.39 2.70 19.49
N VAL A 149 -7.47 2.34 20.78
CA VAL A 149 -8.31 3.05 21.76
C VAL A 149 -7.84 4.50 21.92
N ALA A 150 -6.55 4.72 22.12
CA ALA A 150 -5.98 6.06 22.25
C ALA A 150 -6.25 6.91 20.98
N GLN A 151 -6.03 6.36 19.79
CA GLN A 151 -6.33 7.05 18.53
C GLN A 151 -7.81 7.34 18.36
N HIS A 152 -8.69 6.43 18.80
CA HIS A 152 -10.14 6.68 18.80
C HIS A 152 -10.48 7.89 19.66
N LEU A 153 -10.00 7.94 20.89
CA LEU A 153 -10.24 9.06 21.82
C LEU A 153 -9.68 10.38 21.25
N MET A 154 -8.47 10.35 20.72
CA MET A 154 -7.88 11.51 20.04
C MET A 154 -8.72 11.98 18.84
N ARG A 155 -9.29 11.03 18.09
CA ARG A 155 -10.11 11.34 16.91
C ARG A 155 -11.44 11.99 17.32
N VAL A 156 -12.12 11.44 18.32
CA VAL A 156 -13.41 11.95 18.82
C VAL A 156 -13.23 13.34 19.46
N SER A 157 -12.18 13.56 20.24
CA SER A 157 -11.88 14.85 20.85
C SER A 157 -11.30 15.91 19.89
N GLY A 158 -10.92 15.52 18.67
CA GLY A 158 -10.22 16.40 17.74
C GLY A 158 -8.73 16.59 18.03
N ALA A 159 -8.20 16.03 19.12
CA ALA A 159 -6.80 16.17 19.55
C ALA A 159 -5.77 15.60 18.53
N TRP A 160 -6.20 14.67 17.67
CA TRP A 160 -5.35 14.12 16.60
C TRP A 160 -4.73 15.20 15.69
N LYS A 161 -5.43 16.33 15.47
CA LYS A 161 -4.95 17.47 14.67
C LYS A 161 -3.71 18.13 15.28
N HIS A 162 -3.50 17.96 16.57
CA HIS A 162 -2.37 18.53 17.34
C HIS A 162 -1.19 17.55 17.48
N SER A 163 -1.34 16.30 17.03
CA SER A 163 -0.24 15.34 16.98
C SER A 163 0.94 15.89 16.18
N SER A 164 2.16 15.77 16.72
CA SER A 164 3.38 16.22 16.06
C SER A 164 3.57 15.53 14.70
N LEU A 165 3.30 14.23 14.62
CA LEU A 165 3.36 13.45 13.39
C LEU A 165 2.37 13.97 12.33
N VAL A 166 1.09 14.15 12.71
CA VAL A 166 0.06 14.66 11.78
C VAL A 166 0.44 16.04 11.27
N ARG A 167 0.89 16.93 12.16
CA ARG A 167 1.31 18.28 11.75
C ARG A 167 2.54 18.29 10.84
N SER A 168 3.52 17.46 11.15
CA SER A 168 4.73 17.33 10.33
C SER A 168 4.40 16.84 8.92
N VAL A 169 3.60 15.77 8.82
CA VAL A 169 3.16 15.24 7.52
C VAL A 169 2.31 16.24 6.75
N SER A 170 1.34 16.88 7.42
CA SER A 170 0.44 17.86 6.76
C SER A 170 1.14 19.13 6.26
N LYS A 171 2.35 19.42 6.75
CA LYS A 171 3.15 20.59 6.38
C LYS A 171 4.36 20.25 5.50
N ARG A 172 4.52 18.97 5.10
CA ARG A 172 5.66 18.59 4.25
C ARG A 172 5.61 19.31 2.91
N ARG A 173 6.75 19.55 2.30
CA ARG A 173 6.83 20.10 0.94
C ARG A 173 6.06 19.19 -0.02
N ALA A 174 5.26 19.81 -0.90
CA ALA A 174 4.36 19.09 -1.82
C ALA A 174 4.54 19.51 -3.27
N VAL A 175 5.29 20.57 -3.56
CA VAL A 175 5.45 21.14 -4.91
C VAL A 175 6.93 21.39 -5.21
N TRP A 176 7.35 21.07 -6.44
CA TRP A 176 8.68 21.26 -7.00
C TRP A 176 8.55 21.75 -8.44
N SER A 177 9.58 22.48 -8.92
CA SER A 177 9.64 22.96 -10.31
C SER A 177 9.47 21.82 -11.34
N ASP A 178 10.10 20.68 -11.05
CA ASP A 178 10.15 19.51 -11.92
C ASP A 178 10.47 18.24 -11.13
N LYS A 179 10.48 17.10 -11.82
CA LYS A 179 10.75 15.78 -11.22
C LYS A 179 12.19 15.62 -10.76
N GLU A 180 13.13 16.23 -11.44
CA GLU A 180 14.56 16.18 -11.07
C GLU A 180 14.79 16.91 -9.75
N ALA A 181 14.25 18.12 -9.61
CA ALA A 181 14.29 18.88 -8.36
C ALA A 181 13.64 18.12 -7.20
N MET A 182 12.53 17.41 -7.46
CA MET A 182 11.91 16.56 -6.45
C MET A 182 12.79 15.38 -6.08
N PHE A 183 13.35 14.67 -7.06
CA PHE A 183 14.24 13.52 -6.82
C PHE A 183 15.45 13.95 -5.99
N ASN A 184 16.15 15.01 -6.38
CA ASN A 184 17.32 15.53 -5.68
C ASN A 184 16.97 15.94 -4.25
N TYR A 185 15.84 16.62 -4.04
CA TYR A 185 15.38 16.98 -2.71
C TYR A 185 15.08 15.77 -1.82
N LEU A 186 14.41 14.74 -2.38
CA LEU A 186 14.00 13.56 -1.60
C LEU A 186 15.18 12.63 -1.29
N SER A 187 16.12 12.45 -2.22
CA SER A 187 17.30 11.58 -2.05
C SER A 187 18.19 12.00 -0.85
N GLU A 188 18.15 13.27 -0.47
CA GLU A 188 18.85 13.78 0.70
C GLU A 188 18.11 13.54 2.04
N LYS A 189 16.80 13.23 1.98
CA LYS A 189 16.01 13.05 3.21
C LYS A 189 16.30 11.70 3.86
N PRO A 190 16.44 11.62 5.20
CA PRO A 190 16.74 10.36 5.89
C PRO A 190 15.77 9.23 5.59
N PHE A 191 14.50 9.54 5.32
CA PHE A 191 13.46 8.55 5.01
C PHE A 191 13.64 7.92 3.62
N TYR A 192 14.06 8.71 2.61
CA TYR A 192 14.19 8.25 1.22
C TYR A 192 15.62 7.86 0.85
N ARG A 193 16.62 8.35 1.57
CA ARG A 193 18.05 8.09 1.30
C ARG A 193 18.42 6.61 1.21
N PRO A 194 17.83 5.69 2.01
CA PRO A 194 18.09 4.25 1.89
C PRO A 194 17.40 3.58 0.69
N TRP A 195 16.46 4.25 0.01
CA TRP A 195 15.71 3.66 -1.07
C TRP A 195 16.60 3.36 -2.28
N HIS A 196 16.29 2.29 -3.00
CA HIS A 196 16.91 2.01 -4.28
C HIS A 196 16.63 3.18 -5.25
N PRO A 197 17.62 3.72 -5.97
CA PRO A 197 17.46 4.92 -6.82
C PRO A 197 16.33 4.78 -7.85
N GLN A 198 16.18 3.60 -8.47
CA GLN A 198 15.10 3.36 -9.41
C GLN A 198 13.72 3.41 -8.73
N VAL A 199 13.57 2.89 -7.51
CA VAL A 199 12.31 2.98 -6.74
C VAL A 199 11.97 4.42 -6.39
N LEU A 200 12.96 5.25 -6.05
CA LEU A 200 12.74 6.68 -5.84
C LEU A 200 12.30 7.37 -7.14
N THR A 201 12.88 6.98 -8.29
CA THR A 201 12.43 7.43 -9.62
C THR A 201 10.99 7.00 -9.91
N ASP A 202 10.64 5.75 -9.64
CA ASP A 202 9.28 5.22 -9.80
C ASP A 202 8.27 6.00 -8.94
N PHE A 203 8.64 6.29 -7.69
CA PHE A 203 7.85 7.11 -6.77
C PHE A 203 7.64 8.53 -7.32
N VAL A 204 8.71 9.22 -7.71
CA VAL A 204 8.64 10.58 -8.28
C VAL A 204 7.77 10.60 -9.54
N ASN A 205 7.83 9.56 -10.37
CA ASN A 205 7.04 9.47 -11.59
C ASN A 205 5.56 9.17 -11.35
N SER A 206 5.22 8.37 -10.35
CA SER A 206 3.88 7.82 -10.17
C SER A 206 3.08 8.41 -9.01
N ALA A 207 3.76 8.96 -7.99
CA ALA A 207 3.12 9.57 -6.83
C ALA A 207 2.94 11.09 -6.99
N THR A 208 3.02 11.60 -8.22
CA THR A 208 2.93 13.02 -8.55
C THR A 208 1.92 13.28 -9.66
N LYS A 209 1.51 14.54 -9.77
CA LYS A 209 0.71 15.11 -10.87
C LYS A 209 1.23 16.50 -11.20
N MET A 210 0.93 17.00 -12.40
CA MET A 210 1.17 18.41 -12.71
C MET A 210 0.05 19.26 -12.12
N ASN A 211 0.40 20.39 -11.51
CA ASN A 211 -0.55 21.41 -11.07
C ASN A 211 -0.91 22.38 -12.21
N GLU A 212 -1.71 23.40 -11.94
CA GLU A 212 -2.13 24.40 -12.95
C GLU A 212 -0.96 25.28 -13.42
N GLU A 213 0.04 25.48 -12.57
CA GLU A 213 1.26 26.24 -12.86
C GLU A 213 2.34 25.39 -13.58
N GLN A 214 2.01 24.17 -14.01
CA GLN A 214 2.93 23.21 -14.64
C GLN A 214 4.10 22.77 -13.74
N GLU A 215 3.89 22.81 -12.42
CA GLU A 215 4.84 22.29 -11.44
C GLU A 215 4.48 20.88 -11.02
N VAL A 216 5.46 20.12 -10.56
CA VAL A 216 5.28 18.76 -10.04
C VAL A 216 4.74 18.82 -8.61
N GLN A 217 3.55 18.28 -8.39
CA GLN A 217 2.88 18.22 -7.10
C GLN A 217 2.66 16.78 -6.66
N LEU A 218 2.77 16.51 -5.34
CA LEU A 218 2.36 15.21 -4.78
C LEU A 218 0.91 14.89 -5.14
N ALA A 219 0.67 13.68 -5.62
CA ALA A 219 -0.68 13.20 -5.92
C ALA A 219 -1.52 13.01 -4.63
N CYS A 220 -0.88 12.50 -3.57
CA CYS A 220 -1.47 12.45 -2.24
C CYS A 220 -1.28 13.81 -1.54
N ASP A 221 -2.36 14.55 -1.32
CA ASP A 221 -2.33 15.80 -0.58
C ASP A 221 -1.77 15.57 0.84
N PRO A 222 -0.79 16.37 1.31
CA PRO A 222 -0.21 16.21 2.66
C PRO A 222 -1.23 16.28 3.81
N ARG A 223 -2.33 17.05 3.65
CA ARG A 223 -3.38 17.11 4.67
C ARG A 223 -4.21 15.84 4.67
N TRP A 224 -4.43 15.23 3.49
CA TRP A 224 -5.08 13.94 3.36
C TRP A 224 -4.23 12.85 4.00
N GLU A 225 -2.95 12.81 3.69
CA GLU A 225 -1.97 11.90 4.29
C GLU A 225 -1.91 12.07 5.82
N GLY A 226 -1.83 13.30 6.32
CA GLY A 226 -1.89 13.61 7.75
C GLY A 226 -3.18 13.12 8.42
N SER A 227 -4.33 13.21 7.72
CA SER A 227 -5.60 12.67 8.22
C SER A 227 -5.57 11.14 8.34
N ILE A 228 -4.88 10.44 7.46
CA ILE A 228 -4.67 8.99 7.54
C ILE A 228 -3.80 8.66 8.76
N PHE A 229 -2.68 9.35 8.95
CA PHE A 229 -1.83 9.18 10.15
C PHE A 229 -2.56 9.49 11.46
N GLY A 230 -3.53 10.40 11.42
CA GLY A 230 -4.42 10.71 12.55
C GLY A 230 -5.63 9.77 12.68
N SER A 231 -5.68 8.67 11.92
CA SER A 231 -6.77 7.70 11.92
C SER A 231 -6.31 6.33 12.43
N TYR A 232 -7.22 5.37 12.47
CA TYR A 232 -6.93 4.03 12.96
C TYR A 232 -7.83 2.99 12.26
N PRO A 233 -7.37 1.73 12.12
CA PRO A 233 -8.14 0.64 11.52
C PRO A 233 -9.18 0.09 12.52
N LYS A 234 -10.40 0.63 12.47
CA LYS A 234 -11.52 0.13 13.27
C LYS A 234 -11.79 -1.34 12.94
N GLY A 235 -11.89 -2.18 13.95
CA GLY A 235 -12.19 -3.60 13.76
C GLY A 235 -10.99 -4.48 13.41
N LEU A 236 -9.76 -3.94 13.37
CA LEU A 236 -8.54 -4.68 13.01
C LEU A 236 -8.44 -6.05 13.69
N TRP A 237 -8.59 -6.11 15.02
CA TRP A 237 -8.45 -7.36 15.77
C TRP A 237 -9.61 -8.35 15.56
N ARG A 238 -10.76 -7.86 15.09
CA ARG A 238 -11.84 -8.73 14.60
C ARG A 238 -11.44 -9.36 13.27
N SER A 239 -10.85 -8.58 12.36
CA SER A 239 -10.38 -9.07 11.07
C SER A 239 -9.22 -10.05 11.23
N VAL A 240 -8.27 -9.80 12.14
CA VAL A 240 -7.21 -10.77 12.49
C VAL A 240 -7.79 -12.13 12.90
N ARG A 241 -8.89 -12.17 13.68
CA ARG A 241 -9.55 -13.43 14.05
C ARG A 241 -10.31 -14.08 12.91
N LYS A 242 -10.84 -13.28 11.97
CA LYS A 242 -11.76 -13.74 10.91
C LYS A 242 -11.06 -14.16 9.64
N VAL A 243 -9.85 -13.65 9.38
CA VAL A 243 -9.15 -14.02 8.15
C VAL A 243 -8.90 -15.52 8.14
N ASN A 244 -9.36 -16.17 7.06
CA ASN A 244 -9.30 -17.62 6.85
C ASN A 244 -8.32 -18.04 5.73
N ALA A 245 -7.70 -17.07 5.05
CA ALA A 245 -6.59 -17.34 4.16
C ALA A 245 -5.26 -17.41 4.93
N PRO A 246 -4.26 -18.20 4.49
CA PRO A 246 -2.90 -18.13 5.01
C PRO A 246 -2.33 -16.72 4.93
N VAL A 247 -1.67 -16.29 6.00
CA VAL A 247 -1.07 -14.95 6.12
C VAL A 247 0.41 -15.10 6.47
N ASP A 248 1.29 -14.57 5.62
CA ASP A 248 2.70 -14.41 5.92
C ASP A 248 3.01 -12.93 6.18
N ILE A 249 3.64 -12.65 7.32
CA ILE A 249 4.05 -11.29 7.68
C ILE A 249 5.57 -11.20 7.69
N LEU A 250 6.11 -10.32 6.88
CA LEU A 250 7.52 -9.93 6.88
C LEU A 250 7.68 -8.68 7.75
N VAL A 251 8.45 -8.78 8.84
CA VAL A 251 8.64 -7.69 9.80
C VAL A 251 10.06 -7.17 9.68
N ALA A 252 10.22 -5.87 9.44
CA ALA A 252 11.54 -5.24 9.39
C ALA A 252 12.27 -5.34 10.73
N THR A 253 13.59 -5.53 10.70
CA THR A 253 14.42 -5.66 11.91
C THR A 253 14.45 -4.37 12.73
N LYS A 254 14.36 -3.22 12.05
CA LYS A 254 14.23 -1.87 12.63
C LYS A 254 12.86 -1.25 12.32
N SER A 255 11.80 -2.04 12.51
CA SER A 255 10.41 -1.60 12.33
C SER A 255 9.98 -0.60 13.41
N TYR A 256 8.80 0.01 13.24
CA TYR A 256 8.17 0.80 14.31
C TYR A 256 7.93 -0.07 15.54
N GLY A 257 8.33 0.41 16.73
CA GLY A 257 8.39 -0.38 17.96
C GLY A 257 7.08 -1.06 18.41
N PHE A 258 5.92 -0.63 17.88
CA PHE A 258 4.64 -1.27 18.15
C PHE A 258 4.34 -2.47 17.24
N ILE A 259 4.93 -2.54 16.02
CA ILE A 259 4.62 -3.57 15.00
C ILE A 259 5.02 -4.97 15.47
N PRO A 260 6.26 -5.25 15.90
CA PRO A 260 6.67 -6.61 16.27
C PRO A 260 5.79 -7.23 17.36
N GLY A 261 5.41 -6.43 18.36
CA GLY A 261 4.53 -6.88 19.44
C GLY A 261 3.10 -7.16 18.96
N ALA A 262 2.57 -6.35 18.04
CA ALA A 262 1.25 -6.56 17.46
C ALA A 262 1.23 -7.80 16.55
N VAL A 263 2.27 -8.01 15.75
CA VAL A 263 2.41 -9.20 14.89
C VAL A 263 2.48 -10.49 15.71
N LYS A 264 3.30 -10.52 16.77
CA LYS A 264 3.35 -11.65 17.71
C LYS A 264 1.99 -11.94 18.36
N LYS A 265 1.22 -10.90 18.70
CA LYS A 265 -0.15 -11.06 19.21
C LYS A 265 -1.08 -11.62 18.13
N ALA A 266 -0.99 -11.14 16.90
CA ALA A 266 -1.83 -11.61 15.79
C ALA A 266 -1.60 -13.10 15.51
N SER A 267 -0.35 -13.58 15.45
CA SER A 267 -0.03 -14.99 15.22
C SER A 267 -0.49 -15.92 16.36
N LYS A 268 -0.57 -15.42 17.61
CA LYS A 268 -1.15 -16.18 18.72
C LYS A 268 -2.67 -16.27 18.65
N ILE A 269 -3.35 -15.28 18.05
CA ILE A 269 -4.81 -15.23 17.94
C ILE A 269 -5.30 -16.07 16.75
N ASN A 270 -4.57 -16.08 15.64
CA ASN A 270 -4.94 -16.81 14.44
C ASN A 270 -3.74 -17.64 13.95
N PRO A 271 -3.82 -18.99 14.01
CA PRO A 271 -2.73 -19.90 13.62
C PRO A 271 -2.40 -19.87 12.12
N LEU A 272 -3.27 -19.30 11.27
CA LEU A 272 -2.99 -19.07 9.85
C LEU A 272 -2.00 -17.92 9.62
N ILE A 273 -1.74 -17.10 10.66
CA ILE A 273 -0.80 -15.99 10.59
C ILE A 273 0.58 -16.45 11.03
N LYS A 274 1.50 -16.54 10.07
CA LYS A 274 2.92 -16.77 10.28
C LYS A 274 3.69 -15.48 10.10
N TRP A 275 4.86 -15.37 10.70
CA TRP A 275 5.72 -14.20 10.52
C TRP A 275 7.19 -14.54 10.60
N GLN A 276 8.01 -13.74 9.94
CA GLN A 276 9.47 -13.79 10.02
C GLN A 276 10.05 -12.39 9.92
N ALA A 277 11.28 -12.22 10.42
CA ALA A 277 12.02 -10.98 10.22
C ALA A 277 12.59 -10.95 8.79
N PHE A 278 12.50 -9.80 8.12
CA PHE A 278 13.08 -9.57 6.81
C PHE A 278 13.26 -8.08 6.53
N GLY A 279 14.40 -7.74 5.95
CA GLY A 279 14.74 -6.35 5.63
C GLY A 279 15.16 -5.54 6.85
N ASP A 280 15.70 -4.35 6.60
CA ASP A 280 16.28 -3.52 7.66
C ASP A 280 15.24 -2.55 8.24
N THR A 281 14.68 -1.66 7.45
CA THR A 281 13.71 -0.66 7.93
C THR A 281 12.29 -0.94 7.44
N HIS A 282 11.34 -0.15 7.93
CA HIS A 282 9.94 -0.20 7.51
C HIS A 282 9.74 -0.16 5.98
N CYS A 283 10.66 0.49 5.27
CA CYS A 283 10.61 0.64 3.81
C CYS A 283 11.47 -0.37 3.06
N PHE A 284 11.81 -1.53 3.66
CA PHE A 284 12.64 -2.54 3.00
C PHE A 284 12.18 -2.94 1.58
N PRO A 285 10.88 -2.93 1.21
CA PRO A 285 10.50 -3.24 -0.18
C PRO A 285 10.98 -2.18 -1.19
N MET A 286 11.24 -0.97 -0.71
CA MET A 286 11.78 0.15 -1.50
C MET A 286 13.31 0.20 -1.46
N GLU A 287 13.90 -0.31 -0.38
CA GLU A 287 15.34 -0.34 -0.15
C GLU A 287 16.00 -1.54 -0.83
N GLN A 288 15.32 -2.69 -0.79
CA GLN A 288 15.79 -4.00 -1.26
C GLN A 288 14.72 -4.65 -2.15
N PRO A 289 14.38 -4.03 -3.33
CA PRO A 289 13.29 -4.52 -4.18
C PRO A 289 13.56 -5.90 -4.76
N GLU A 290 14.80 -6.20 -5.16
CA GLU A 290 15.19 -7.50 -5.74
C GLU A 290 15.12 -8.62 -4.70
N GLU A 291 15.71 -8.44 -3.52
CA GLU A 291 15.68 -9.44 -2.44
C GLU A 291 14.26 -9.67 -1.93
N THR A 292 13.45 -8.60 -1.91
CA THR A 292 12.02 -8.72 -1.56
C THR A 292 11.27 -9.55 -2.60
N ALA A 293 11.49 -9.29 -3.88
CA ALA A 293 10.88 -10.06 -4.96
C ALA A 293 11.33 -11.54 -4.93
N LEU A 294 12.61 -11.80 -4.68
CA LEU A 294 13.15 -13.16 -4.55
C LEU A 294 12.49 -13.91 -3.40
N LEU A 295 12.32 -13.25 -2.23
CA LEU A 295 11.62 -13.86 -1.10
C LEU A 295 10.15 -14.12 -1.40
N LEU A 296 9.45 -13.18 -2.05
CA LEU A 296 8.07 -13.38 -2.50
C LEU A 296 7.96 -14.57 -3.45
N THR A 297 8.87 -14.68 -4.40
CA THR A 297 8.91 -15.82 -5.33
C THR A 297 9.09 -17.14 -4.58
N LYS A 298 10.01 -17.19 -3.60
CA LYS A 298 10.23 -18.39 -2.77
C LYS A 298 9.02 -18.75 -1.89
N LEU A 299 8.27 -17.76 -1.42
CA LEU A 299 7.10 -17.99 -0.55
C LEU A 299 5.87 -18.45 -1.35
N LEU A 300 5.78 -18.09 -2.62
CA LEU A 300 4.58 -18.26 -3.44
C LEU A 300 4.75 -19.30 -4.56
N GLY A 301 5.96 -19.57 -5.01
CA GLY A 301 6.31 -20.65 -5.95
C GLY A 301 6.58 -21.91 -5.19
#